data_de08335ec7ab3bad354ddd932671fcde
#
_entry.id   de08335ec7ab3bad354ddd932671fcde
#
_cell.length_a   1.000
_cell.length_b   1.000
_cell.length_c   1.000
_cell.angle_alpha   90.00
_cell.angle_beta   90.00
_cell.angle_gamma   90.00
#
_symmetry.space_group_name_H-M   'P 1'
#
loop_
_entity.id
_entity.type
_entity.pdbx_description
1 polymer ?
#
loop_
_entity_poly.entity_id
_entity_poly.type
_entity_poly.pdbx_seq_one_letter_code
_entity_poly.pdbx_strand_id
1 'polypeptide(L)' 'MKIAVVGATGLVGSVMLQVLEERGFAEHEIIAAASPKSIGKQIDFAGRKLTVTSVEDAIAQKHEDTVVCR' A
#
# COMPACT_ATOMS: atom_id res chain seq x y z
N MET A 1 -1.11 13.21 -3.11
CA MET A 1 -0.71 12.59 -1.84
C MET A 1 -0.35 11.13 -2.08
N LYS A 2 0.66 10.64 -1.41
CA LYS A 2 1.04 9.23 -1.47
C LYS A 2 0.63 8.54 -0.17
N ILE A 3 0.18 7.32 -0.27
CA ILE A 3 -0.23 6.54 0.89
C ILE A 3 0.53 5.22 0.86
N ALA A 4 1.32 4.98 1.90
CA ALA A 4 2.06 3.73 2.04
C ALA A 4 1.33 2.83 3.03
N VAL A 5 0.96 1.63 2.60
CA VAL A 5 0.28 0.66 3.45
C VAL A 5 1.26 -0.43 3.82
N VAL A 6 1.65 -0.49 5.08
CA VAL A 6 2.57 -1.51 5.59
C VAL A 6 1.76 -2.74 6.01
N GLY A 7 2.21 -3.90 5.59
CA GLY A 7 1.49 -5.14 5.83
C GLY A 7 0.33 -5.34 4.87
N ALA A 8 0.45 -4.84 3.65
CA ALA A 8 -0.63 -4.84 2.66
C ALA A 8 -1.18 -6.22 2.33
N THR A 9 -0.38 -7.27 2.49
CA THR A 9 -0.83 -8.65 2.23
C THR A 9 -1.47 -9.31 3.44
N GLY A 10 -1.41 -8.67 4.59
CA GLY A 10 -2.03 -9.18 5.80
C GLY A 10 -3.51 -8.83 5.87
N LEU A 11 -4.19 -9.39 6.87
CA LEU A 11 -5.62 -9.16 7.06
C LEU A 11 -5.93 -7.67 7.30
N VAL A 12 -5.17 -7.04 8.18
CA VAL A 12 -5.37 -5.63 8.50
C VAL A 12 -5.07 -4.76 7.29
N GLY A 13 -4.00 -5.07 6.54
CA GLY A 13 -3.64 -4.34 5.34
C GLY A 13 -4.72 -4.43 4.26
N SER A 14 -5.33 -5.60 4.10
CA SER A 14 -6.44 -5.78 3.16
C SER A 14 -7.62 -4.88 3.52
N VAL A 15 -7.95 -4.81 4.81
CA VAL A 15 -9.04 -3.95 5.28
C VAL A 15 -8.71 -2.48 5.06
N MET A 16 -7.47 -2.07 5.33
CA MET A 16 -7.05 -0.70 5.08
C MET A 16 -7.18 -0.30 3.61
N LEU A 17 -6.77 -1.19 2.70
CA LEU A 17 -6.90 -0.93 1.27
C LEU A 17 -8.36 -0.79 0.87
N GLN A 18 -9.22 -1.64 1.40
CA GLN A 18 -10.64 -1.58 1.14
C GLN A 18 -11.24 -0.26 1.62
N VAL A 19 -10.88 0.19 2.81
CA VAL A 19 -11.35 1.45 3.36
C VAL A 19 -10.87 2.63 2.52
N LEU A 20 -9.63 2.61 2.07
CA LEU A 20 -9.09 3.66 1.22
C LEU A 20 -9.87 3.76 -0.10
N GLU A 21 -10.20 2.62 -0.69
CA GLU A 21 -11.00 2.60 -1.91
C GLU A 21 -12.40 3.18 -1.67
N GLU A 22 -13.06 2.76 -0.59
CA GLU A 22 -14.40 3.23 -0.25
C GLU A 22 -14.45 4.72 0.04
N ARG A 23 -13.37 5.28 0.56
CA ARG A 23 -13.31 6.69 0.93
C ARG A 23 -12.79 7.60 -0.19
N GLY A 24 -12.63 7.06 -1.39
CA GLY A 24 -12.23 7.85 -2.54
C GLY A 24 -10.75 8.14 -2.65
N PHE A 25 -9.91 7.41 -1.92
CA PHE A 25 -8.46 7.55 -2.01
C PHE A 25 -7.84 6.75 -3.16
N ALA A 26 -8.65 6.08 -3.95
CA ALA A 26 -8.15 5.30 -5.08
C ALA A 26 -7.42 6.14 -6.13
N GLU A 27 -7.67 7.44 -6.18
CA GLU A 27 -7.01 8.35 -7.10
C GLU A 27 -5.59 8.71 -6.67
N HIS A 28 -5.27 8.50 -5.41
CA HIS A 28 -3.94 8.78 -4.87
C HIS A 28 -2.98 7.64 -5.19
N GLU A 29 -1.69 7.93 -5.13
CA GLU A 29 -0.68 6.90 -5.32
C GLU A 29 -0.60 6.04 -4.07
N ILE A 30 -0.77 4.75 -4.24
CA ILE A 30 -0.75 3.78 -3.15
C ILE A 30 0.52 2.94 -3.26
N ILE A 31 1.27 2.86 -2.17
CA ILE A 31 2.46 2.02 -2.07
C ILE A 31 2.13 0.85 -1.16
N ALA A 32 2.16 -0.36 -1.69
CA ALA A 32 1.93 -1.56 -0.89
C ALA A 32 3.26 -2.12 -0.41
N ALA A 33 3.41 -2.28 0.89
CA ALA A 33 4.63 -2.81 1.49
C ALA A 33 4.31 -3.97 2.41
N ALA A 34 5.17 -4.97 2.43
CA ALA A 34 4.98 -6.15 3.27
C ALA A 34 6.33 -6.80 3.57
N SER A 35 6.27 -7.94 4.28
CA SER A 35 7.47 -8.69 4.63
C SER A 35 8.20 -9.20 3.38
N PRO A 36 9.49 -9.54 3.50
CA PRO A 36 10.26 -10.05 2.36
C PRO A 36 9.62 -11.23 1.65
N LYS A 37 8.84 -12.04 2.35
CA LYS A 37 8.15 -13.19 1.77
C LYS A 37 7.07 -12.80 0.77
N SER A 38 6.56 -11.58 0.89
CA SER A 38 5.46 -11.11 0.05
C SER A 38 5.91 -10.17 -1.06
N ILE A 39 7.19 -9.81 -1.11
CA ILE A 39 7.72 -8.90 -2.13
C ILE A 39 7.53 -9.52 -3.52
N GLY A 40 7.05 -8.71 -4.45
CA GLY A 40 6.79 -9.14 -5.81
C GLY A 40 5.39 -9.66 -6.05
N LYS A 41 4.61 -9.89 -5.00
CA LYS A 41 3.22 -10.27 -5.16
C LYS A 41 2.42 -9.08 -5.68
N GLN A 42 1.36 -9.37 -6.41
CA GLN A 42 0.46 -8.35 -6.88
C GLN A 42 -0.87 -8.47 -6.15
N ILE A 43 -1.43 -7.35 -5.77
CA ILE A 43 -2.74 -7.31 -5.12
C ILE A 43 -3.65 -6.38 -5.90
N ASP A 44 -4.93 -6.70 -5.91
CA ASP A 44 -5.92 -5.88 -6.60
C ASP A 44 -6.36 -4.72 -5.72
N PHE A 45 -6.40 -3.53 -6.31
CA PHE A 45 -6.86 -2.34 -5.63
C PHE A 45 -7.56 -1.43 -6.63
N ALA A 46 -8.86 -1.21 -6.42
CA ALA A 46 -9.65 -0.28 -7.26
C ALA A 46 -9.49 -0.52 -8.77
N GLY A 47 -9.47 -1.79 -9.17
CA GLY A 47 -9.31 -2.16 -10.57
C GLY A 47 -7.89 -2.11 -11.09
N ARG A 48 -6.93 -1.86 -10.23
CA ARG A 48 -5.50 -1.82 -10.55
C ARG A 48 -4.76 -2.93 -9.81
N LYS A 49 -3.57 -3.22 -10.27
CA LYS A 49 -2.69 -4.14 -9.56
C LYS A 49 -1.55 -3.37 -8.92
N LEU A 50 -1.36 -3.61 -7.63
CA LEU A 50 -0.26 -3.03 -6.88
C LEU A 50 0.79 -4.10 -6.64
N THR A 51 2.04 -3.79 -6.97
CA THR A 51 3.14 -4.71 -6.69
C THR A 51 3.67 -4.44 -5.28
N VAL A 52 3.74 -5.48 -4.47
CA VAL A 52 4.20 -5.36 -3.10
C VAL A 52 5.71 -5.14 -3.08
N THR A 53 6.15 -4.12 -2.33
CA THR A 53 7.56 -3.81 -2.13
C THR A 53 7.95 -4.09 -0.69
N SER A 54 9.25 -3.98 -0.38
CA SER A 54 9.70 -4.07 1.00
C SER A 54 9.32 -2.81 1.76
N VAL A 55 9.23 -2.94 3.08
CA VAL A 55 8.96 -1.78 3.94
C VAL A 55 10.10 -0.76 3.80
N GLU A 56 11.33 -1.23 3.65
CA GLU A 56 12.49 -0.37 3.46
C GLU A 56 12.39 0.45 2.18
N ASP A 57 11.97 -0.18 1.09
CA ASP A 57 11.77 0.53 -0.18
C ASP A 57 10.63 1.53 -0.08
N ALA A 58 9.57 1.19 0.63
CA ALA A 58 8.45 2.10 0.83
C ALA A 58 8.89 3.35 1.60
N ILE A 59 9.73 3.16 2.62
CA ILE A 59 10.28 4.27 3.40
C ILE A 59 11.20 5.13 2.53
N ALA A 60 12.00 4.50 1.67
CA ALA A 60 12.90 5.23 0.77
C ALA A 60 12.13 6.09 -0.23
N GLN A 61 10.92 5.70 -0.60
CA GLN A 61 10.06 6.45 -1.51
C GLN A 61 9.22 7.51 -0.80
N LYS A 62 9.33 7.58 0.53
CA LYS A 62 8.53 8.51 1.33
C LYS A 62 8.89 9.95 1.03
N HIS A 63 7.89 10.77 0.78
CA HIS A 63 8.00 12.20 0.60
C HIS A 63 7.23 12.92 1.70
N GLU A 64 7.31 14.25 1.73
CA GLU A 64 6.62 15.05 2.76
C GLU A 64 5.12 14.83 2.78
N ASP A 65 4.53 14.54 1.62
CA ASP A 65 3.09 14.31 1.49
C ASP A 65 2.70 12.82 1.62
N THR A 66 3.61 11.97 2.07
CA THR A 66 3.34 10.55 2.21
C THR A 66 2.73 10.24 3.58
N VAL A 67 1.61 9.56 3.57
CA VAL A 67 0.96 9.06 4.79
C VAL A 67 1.27 7.57 4.90
N VAL A 68 1.75 7.14 6.06
CA VAL A 68 2.06 5.73 6.33
C VAL A 68 0.94 5.13 7.16
N CYS A 69 0.31 4.08 6.65
CA CYS A 69 -0.74 3.32 7.34
C CYS A 69 -0.18 1.98 7.79
N ARG A 70 -0.38 1.67 9.05
CA ARG A 70 0.10 0.41 9.64
C ARG A 70 -1.06 -0.36 10.26
#